data_bea352790086e7623686f2b0f039e71c
#
_entry.id   bea352790086e7623686f2b0f039e71c
#
_cell.length_a   1.000
_cell.length_b   1.000
_cell.length_c   1.000
_cell.angle_alpha   90.00
_cell.angle_beta   90.00
_cell.angle_gamma   90.00
#
_symmetry.space_group_name_H-M   'P 1'
#
loop_
_entity.id
_entity.type
_entity.pdbx_description
1 polymer ?
#
loop_
_entity_poly.entity_id
_entity_poly.type
_entity_poly.pdbx_seq_one_letter_code
_entity_poly.pdbx_strand_id
1 'polypeptide(L)'
;MKALKVITTLLLLTSATATHAQKGMKMDLWPNGATYNSTDKEDKAEMTVYLPDAKKATGRAVVCCPGGGYTHLAMDHEGHQWATFFNNQGIALIVVKYRMPHGNPMIPVSDAEQAIKTVRRNAVEWHIDRTKVGIMGFSAGGHLASTIATHSTGDAAPNFQILFYPVITMDPSFTHKGSHDNLLGTDHSKKEMKRLESDYSNDLQVNRTTPRAFIALSDDDKAVPAANGFSYYEQLYKHDVPASIHIYPSGGHGWGYRESFAYHYQMIFEMKGWLESF
;
A
#
# COMPACT_ATOMS: atom_id res chain seq x y z
N MET A 1 12.73 -55.60 46.66
CA MET A 1 12.13 -54.29 46.49
C MET A 1 12.26 -53.91 45.01
N LYS A 2 11.17 -53.97 44.23
CA LYS A 2 11.15 -53.63 42.81
C LYS A 2 10.69 -52.19 42.66
N ALA A 3 11.55 -51.29 42.13
CA ALA A 3 11.19 -49.91 41.85
C ALA A 3 10.30 -49.79 40.60
N LEU A 4 9.11 -49.24 40.78
CA LEU A 4 8.14 -48.98 39.73
C LEU A 4 8.49 -47.65 39.05
N LYS A 5 8.94 -47.65 37.80
CA LYS A 5 9.18 -46.47 36.99
C LYS A 5 7.84 -46.00 36.40
N VAL A 6 7.32 -44.88 36.90
CA VAL A 6 6.17 -44.18 36.29
C VAL A 6 6.68 -43.35 35.12
N ILE A 7 6.29 -43.71 33.91
CA ILE A 7 6.53 -42.90 32.69
C ILE A 7 5.33 -42.02 32.50
N THR A 8 5.49 -40.73 32.77
CA THR A 8 4.44 -39.71 32.50
C THR A 8 4.60 -39.28 31.04
N THR A 9 3.70 -39.75 30.19
CA THR A 9 3.61 -39.30 28.78
C THR A 9 2.90 -37.97 28.73
N LEU A 10 3.64 -36.91 28.41
CA LEU A 10 3.10 -35.56 28.18
C LEU A 10 2.51 -35.52 26.76
N LEU A 11 1.18 -35.57 26.64
CA LEU A 11 0.48 -35.33 25.38
C LEU A 11 0.51 -33.82 25.08
N LEU A 12 1.36 -33.39 24.13
CA LEU A 12 1.27 -32.09 23.51
C LEU A 12 0.08 -32.07 22.55
N LEU A 13 -1.06 -31.50 23.00
CA LEU A 13 -2.14 -31.13 22.10
C LEU A 13 -1.71 -29.93 21.26
N THR A 14 -1.21 -30.15 20.06
CA THR A 14 -1.09 -29.13 19.04
C THR A 14 -2.48 -28.84 18.48
N SER A 15 -3.12 -27.79 18.98
CA SER A 15 -4.32 -27.23 18.34
C SER A 15 -3.91 -26.61 17.00
N ALA A 16 -4.04 -27.36 15.91
CA ALA A 16 -3.98 -26.81 14.56
C ALA A 16 -5.21 -25.88 14.41
N THR A 17 -5.03 -24.59 14.62
CA THR A 17 -6.01 -23.58 14.20
C THR A 17 -6.02 -23.58 12.69
N ALA A 18 -7.05 -24.18 12.09
CA ALA A 18 -7.30 -24.04 10.66
C ALA A 18 -7.49 -22.55 10.38
N THR A 19 -6.51 -21.94 9.74
CA THR A 19 -6.63 -20.59 9.20
C THR A 19 -7.60 -20.65 8.03
N HIS A 20 -8.88 -20.43 8.31
CA HIS A 20 -9.85 -20.16 7.25
C HIS A 20 -9.41 -18.85 6.58
N ALA A 21 -9.09 -18.90 5.29
CA ALA A 21 -8.86 -17.70 4.49
C ALA A 21 -10.09 -16.79 4.70
N GLN A 22 -9.87 -15.61 5.28
CA GLN A 22 -10.94 -14.69 5.58
C GLN A 22 -11.58 -14.23 4.27
N LYS A 23 -12.87 -14.47 4.10
CA LYS A 23 -13.60 -14.08 2.89
C LYS A 23 -13.75 -12.56 2.86
N GLY A 24 -13.01 -11.88 1.96
CA GLY A 24 -13.15 -10.45 1.75
C GLY A 24 -14.53 -10.06 1.21
N MET A 25 -15.05 -8.93 1.66
CA MET A 25 -16.27 -8.33 1.15
C MET A 25 -15.95 -7.46 -0.07
N LYS A 26 -16.44 -7.85 -1.24
CA LYS A 26 -16.26 -7.06 -2.47
C LYS A 26 -17.28 -5.94 -2.56
N MET A 27 -16.85 -4.76 -2.99
CA MET A 27 -17.69 -3.59 -3.17
C MET A 27 -17.30 -2.86 -4.46
N ASP A 28 -18.32 -2.38 -5.20
CA ASP A 28 -18.13 -1.41 -6.27
C ASP A 28 -17.71 -0.06 -5.64
N LEU A 29 -16.66 0.53 -6.17
CA LEU A 29 -16.16 1.81 -5.66
C LEU A 29 -17.02 2.99 -6.12
N TRP A 30 -17.68 2.86 -7.29
CA TRP A 30 -18.46 3.90 -7.92
C TRP A 30 -19.88 3.44 -8.31
N PRO A 31 -20.75 3.08 -7.36
CA PRO A 31 -22.08 2.54 -7.66
C PRO A 31 -22.97 3.54 -8.41
N ASN A 32 -22.68 4.85 -8.33
CA ASN A 32 -23.42 5.92 -8.98
C ASN A 32 -22.66 6.59 -10.14
N GLY A 33 -21.59 5.94 -10.63
CA GLY A 33 -20.73 6.49 -11.69
C GLY A 33 -19.51 7.23 -11.16
N ALA A 34 -18.38 7.06 -11.86
CA ALA A 34 -17.09 7.63 -11.48
C ALA A 34 -16.95 9.09 -11.91
N THR A 35 -16.17 9.88 -11.16
CA THR A 35 -15.87 11.28 -11.48
C THR A 35 -15.07 11.40 -12.79
N TYR A 36 -14.12 10.48 -13.01
CA TYR A 36 -13.32 10.41 -14.24
C TYR A 36 -13.60 9.08 -14.93
N ASN A 37 -13.92 9.14 -16.22
CA ASN A 37 -14.21 7.95 -17.01
C ASN A 37 -12.91 7.33 -17.57
N SER A 38 -12.79 6.01 -17.44
CA SER A 38 -11.78 5.25 -18.18
C SER A 38 -12.17 5.16 -19.66
N THR A 39 -11.17 5.10 -20.55
CA THR A 39 -11.37 4.77 -21.96
C THR A 39 -11.79 3.31 -22.14
N ASP A 40 -11.41 2.44 -21.23
CA ASP A 40 -11.86 1.05 -21.13
C ASP A 40 -13.07 0.96 -20.19
N LYS A 41 -14.25 0.67 -20.78
CA LYS A 41 -15.52 0.55 -20.05
C LYS A 41 -15.59 -0.70 -19.15
N GLU A 42 -14.77 -1.71 -19.42
CA GLU A 42 -14.70 -2.93 -18.62
C GLU A 42 -13.74 -2.80 -17.43
N ASP A 43 -12.87 -1.78 -17.43
CA ASP A 43 -12.00 -1.47 -16.32
C ASP A 43 -12.80 -0.75 -15.21
N LYS A 44 -13.33 -1.55 -14.26
CA LYS A 44 -14.15 -1.09 -13.14
C LYS A 44 -13.33 -1.03 -11.86
N ALA A 45 -13.46 0.07 -11.14
CA ALA A 45 -12.88 0.21 -9.82
C ALA A 45 -13.69 -0.54 -8.77
N GLU A 46 -13.05 -1.45 -8.07
CA GLU A 46 -13.62 -2.26 -6.98
C GLU A 46 -12.72 -2.20 -5.76
N MET A 47 -13.24 -2.52 -4.61
CA MET A 47 -12.43 -2.78 -3.41
C MET A 47 -12.86 -4.06 -2.73
N THR A 48 -11.90 -4.74 -2.11
CA THR A 48 -12.15 -5.90 -1.25
C THR A 48 -11.77 -5.54 0.18
N VAL A 49 -12.74 -5.64 1.09
CA VAL A 49 -12.61 -5.25 2.50
C VAL A 49 -12.41 -6.49 3.36
N TYR A 50 -11.35 -6.50 4.15
CA TYR A 50 -11.01 -7.52 5.14
C TYR A 50 -11.03 -6.90 6.53
N LEU A 51 -12.07 -7.18 7.31
CA LEU A 51 -12.21 -6.65 8.66
C LEU A 51 -11.60 -7.62 9.69
N PRO A 52 -10.88 -7.15 10.71
CA PRO A 52 -10.47 -7.99 11.81
C PRO A 52 -11.69 -8.43 12.65
N ASP A 53 -11.48 -9.39 13.56
CA ASP A 53 -12.45 -9.65 14.62
C ASP A 53 -12.77 -8.34 15.36
N ALA A 54 -14.05 -8.01 15.49
CA ALA A 54 -14.51 -6.77 16.13
C ALA A 54 -13.96 -6.58 17.55
N LYS A 55 -13.73 -7.69 18.29
CA LYS A 55 -13.15 -7.65 19.64
C LYS A 55 -11.66 -7.31 19.66
N LYS A 56 -10.98 -7.44 18.51
CA LYS A 56 -9.55 -7.16 18.34
C LYS A 56 -9.29 -5.86 17.55
N ALA A 57 -10.35 -5.26 16.99
CA ALA A 57 -10.23 -4.08 16.16
C ALA A 57 -9.56 -2.93 16.91
N THR A 58 -8.46 -2.40 16.35
CA THR A 58 -7.70 -1.26 16.89
C THR A 58 -8.26 0.08 16.43
N GLY A 59 -9.24 0.06 15.53
CA GLY A 59 -9.73 1.22 14.82
C GLY A 59 -8.87 1.61 13.60
N ARG A 60 -7.72 0.98 13.38
CA ARG A 60 -6.89 1.26 12.20
C ARG A 60 -7.40 0.57 10.96
N ALA A 61 -7.23 1.25 9.81
CA ALA A 61 -7.47 0.70 8.49
C ALA A 61 -6.34 1.08 7.52
N VAL A 62 -6.05 0.19 6.57
CA VAL A 62 -5.07 0.39 5.51
C VAL A 62 -5.75 0.20 4.16
N VAL A 63 -5.76 1.24 3.34
CA VAL A 63 -6.18 1.18 1.93
C VAL A 63 -4.95 0.80 1.11
N CYS A 64 -5.01 -0.34 0.41
CA CYS A 64 -3.90 -0.96 -0.27
C CYS A 64 -4.03 -0.80 -1.78
N CYS A 65 -3.00 -0.23 -2.42
CA CYS A 65 -2.87 -0.03 -3.86
C CYS A 65 -1.78 -0.97 -4.41
N PRO A 66 -2.14 -2.11 -5.03
CA PRO A 66 -1.18 -3.02 -5.65
C PRO A 66 -0.40 -2.36 -6.78
N GLY A 67 0.81 -2.86 -7.07
CA GLY A 67 1.60 -2.43 -8.21
C GLY A 67 1.19 -3.11 -9.51
N GLY A 68 1.99 -2.90 -10.55
CA GLY A 68 1.78 -3.46 -11.89
C GLY A 68 2.03 -2.46 -13.02
N GLY A 69 2.87 -1.43 -12.77
CA GLY A 69 3.33 -0.49 -13.79
C GLY A 69 2.23 0.39 -14.41
N TYR A 70 1.07 0.49 -13.76
CA TYR A 70 -0.14 1.11 -14.31
C TYR A 70 -0.68 0.46 -15.59
N THR A 71 -0.39 -0.84 -15.78
CA THR A 71 -0.93 -1.67 -16.88
C THR A 71 -1.80 -2.81 -16.39
N HIS A 72 -1.55 -3.28 -15.19
CA HIS A 72 -2.28 -4.35 -14.50
C HIS A 72 -2.13 -4.19 -12.99
N LEU A 73 -2.72 -5.10 -12.22
CA LEU A 73 -2.62 -5.10 -10.75
C LEU A 73 -2.14 -6.45 -10.22
N ALA A 74 -1.09 -6.42 -9.41
CA ALA A 74 -0.56 -7.59 -8.72
C ALA A 74 -1.39 -7.90 -7.45
N MET A 75 -2.68 -8.19 -7.63
CA MET A 75 -3.70 -8.25 -6.57
C MET A 75 -3.41 -9.25 -5.45
N ASP A 76 -2.65 -10.33 -5.73
CA ASP A 76 -2.39 -11.39 -4.76
C ASP A 76 -1.34 -10.97 -3.72
N HIS A 77 -0.06 -10.99 -4.10
CA HIS A 77 1.08 -10.77 -3.18
C HIS A 77 1.31 -9.29 -2.80
N GLU A 78 0.75 -8.36 -3.57
CA GLU A 78 0.75 -6.92 -3.26
C GLU A 78 -0.63 -6.43 -2.78
N GLY A 79 -1.54 -7.35 -2.50
CA GLY A 79 -2.90 -7.04 -2.06
C GLY A 79 -3.46 -8.07 -1.08
N HIS A 80 -4.18 -9.06 -1.59
CA HIS A 80 -4.99 -9.98 -0.79
C HIS A 80 -4.21 -10.79 0.25
N GLN A 81 -2.97 -11.19 -0.04
CA GLN A 81 -2.14 -11.98 0.88
C GLN A 81 -1.80 -11.22 2.18
N TRP A 82 -1.87 -9.90 2.20
CA TRP A 82 -1.66 -9.09 3.38
C TRP A 82 -2.81 -9.14 4.40
N ALA A 83 -3.98 -9.65 4.02
CA ALA A 83 -5.19 -9.61 4.84
C ALA A 83 -5.00 -10.27 6.20
N THR A 84 -4.43 -11.47 6.23
CA THR A 84 -4.18 -12.21 7.48
C THR A 84 -3.22 -11.46 8.40
N PHE A 85 -2.16 -10.87 7.85
CA PHE A 85 -1.21 -10.10 8.65
C PHE A 85 -1.90 -8.91 9.33
N PHE A 86 -2.59 -8.06 8.59
CA PHE A 86 -3.24 -6.87 9.15
C PHE A 86 -4.37 -7.24 10.11
N ASN A 87 -5.23 -8.20 9.76
CA ASN A 87 -6.33 -8.60 10.63
C ASN A 87 -5.85 -9.25 11.94
N ASN A 88 -4.72 -9.96 11.93
CA ASN A 88 -4.10 -10.45 13.17
C ASN A 88 -3.57 -9.33 14.07
N GLN A 89 -3.26 -8.15 13.51
CA GLN A 89 -2.91 -6.94 14.24
C GLN A 89 -4.15 -6.11 14.64
N GLY A 90 -5.37 -6.59 14.37
CA GLY A 90 -6.61 -5.83 14.59
C GLY A 90 -6.82 -4.65 13.64
N ILE A 91 -6.15 -4.67 12.48
CA ILE A 91 -6.19 -3.60 11.47
C ILE A 91 -7.03 -4.09 10.28
N ALA A 92 -7.97 -3.27 9.81
CA ALA A 92 -8.72 -3.54 8.59
C ALA A 92 -7.83 -3.34 7.36
N LEU A 93 -7.92 -4.24 6.36
CA LEU A 93 -7.26 -4.08 5.07
C LEU A 93 -8.31 -3.90 3.98
N ILE A 94 -8.12 -2.90 3.13
CA ILE A 94 -8.97 -2.60 1.98
C ILE A 94 -8.12 -2.63 0.72
N VAL A 95 -8.23 -3.69 -0.07
CA VAL A 95 -7.47 -3.85 -1.32
C VAL A 95 -8.25 -3.22 -2.46
N VAL A 96 -7.64 -2.25 -3.13
CA VAL A 96 -8.27 -1.48 -4.20
C VAL A 96 -7.85 -2.02 -5.56
N LYS A 97 -8.82 -2.44 -6.35
CA LYS A 97 -8.68 -2.62 -7.79
C LYS A 97 -8.95 -1.27 -8.44
N TYR A 98 -7.94 -0.41 -8.48
CA TYR A 98 -8.04 0.88 -9.14
C TYR A 98 -7.92 0.74 -10.66
N ARG A 99 -8.55 1.67 -11.40
CA ARG A 99 -8.56 1.66 -12.86
C ARG A 99 -7.23 2.17 -13.44
N MET A 100 -6.89 1.66 -14.61
CA MET A 100 -5.67 2.08 -15.30
C MET A 100 -5.79 3.52 -15.82
N PRO A 101 -4.70 4.31 -15.73
CA PRO A 101 -4.73 5.74 -16.08
C PRO A 101 -4.88 6.02 -17.57
N HIS A 102 -4.29 5.21 -18.44
CA HIS A 102 -4.27 5.47 -19.90
C HIS A 102 -3.86 6.91 -20.23
N GLY A 103 -2.85 7.44 -19.56
CA GLY A 103 -2.38 8.82 -19.73
C GLY A 103 -3.17 9.87 -18.92
N ASN A 104 -4.16 9.46 -18.13
CA ASN A 104 -4.90 10.37 -17.23
C ASN A 104 -4.70 9.98 -15.75
N PRO A 105 -3.77 10.61 -15.04
CA PRO A 105 -3.48 10.30 -13.65
C PRO A 105 -4.68 10.42 -12.70
N MET A 106 -5.65 11.27 -13.05
CA MET A 106 -6.83 11.51 -12.19
C MET A 106 -7.75 10.29 -12.09
N ILE A 107 -7.67 9.32 -13.01
CA ILE A 107 -8.47 8.09 -12.95
C ILE A 107 -8.08 7.27 -11.70
N PRO A 108 -6.86 6.74 -11.57
CA PRO A 108 -6.46 5.98 -10.37
C PRO A 108 -6.42 6.84 -9.10
N VAL A 109 -6.08 8.13 -9.20
CA VAL A 109 -6.10 9.06 -8.05
C VAL A 109 -7.50 9.16 -7.47
N SER A 110 -8.52 9.40 -8.32
CA SER A 110 -9.91 9.47 -7.85
C SER A 110 -10.40 8.16 -7.21
N ASP A 111 -9.95 7.01 -7.73
CA ASP A 111 -10.31 5.70 -7.19
C ASP A 111 -9.71 5.50 -5.79
N ALA A 112 -8.44 5.80 -5.60
CA ALA A 112 -7.79 5.69 -4.30
C ALA A 112 -8.37 6.66 -3.26
N GLU A 113 -8.65 7.91 -3.65
CA GLU A 113 -9.36 8.87 -2.81
C GLU A 113 -10.76 8.39 -2.41
N GLN A 114 -11.51 7.86 -3.37
CA GLN A 114 -12.85 7.33 -3.12
C GLN A 114 -12.81 6.14 -2.17
N ALA A 115 -11.79 5.27 -2.26
CA ALA A 115 -11.61 4.18 -1.33
C ALA A 115 -11.43 4.69 0.10
N ILE A 116 -10.54 5.67 0.36
CA ILE A 116 -10.35 6.29 1.67
C ILE A 116 -11.66 6.93 2.18
N LYS A 117 -12.34 7.71 1.34
CA LYS A 117 -13.64 8.33 1.67
C LYS A 117 -14.69 7.27 2.02
N THR A 118 -14.71 6.14 1.29
CA THR A 118 -15.64 5.03 1.55
C THR A 118 -15.33 4.33 2.88
N VAL A 119 -14.05 4.09 3.21
CA VAL A 119 -13.65 3.58 4.52
C VAL A 119 -14.15 4.50 5.64
N ARG A 120 -13.94 5.80 5.50
CA ARG A 120 -14.39 6.78 6.51
C ARG A 120 -15.91 6.90 6.63
N ARG A 121 -16.67 6.75 5.54
CA ARG A 121 -18.14 6.70 5.59
C ARG A 121 -18.66 5.47 6.36
N ASN A 122 -18.01 4.34 6.22
CA ASN A 122 -18.39 3.09 6.87
C ASN A 122 -17.68 2.87 8.22
N ALA A 123 -16.97 3.87 8.75
CA ALA A 123 -16.08 3.73 9.90
C ALA A 123 -16.78 3.16 11.15
N VAL A 124 -18.01 3.59 11.44
CA VAL A 124 -18.79 3.08 12.59
C VAL A 124 -19.12 1.59 12.41
N GLU A 125 -19.65 1.22 11.26
CA GLU A 125 -20.03 -0.17 10.94
C GLU A 125 -18.81 -1.11 10.94
N TRP A 126 -17.66 -0.62 10.47
CA TRP A 126 -16.43 -1.42 10.34
C TRP A 126 -15.50 -1.33 11.56
N HIS A 127 -15.95 -0.70 12.64
CA HIS A 127 -15.14 -0.45 13.84
C HIS A 127 -13.80 0.24 13.55
N ILE A 128 -13.82 1.25 12.66
CA ILE A 128 -12.66 2.04 12.26
C ILE A 128 -12.73 3.43 12.88
N ASP A 129 -11.60 3.93 13.33
CA ASP A 129 -11.40 5.33 13.71
C ASP A 129 -11.06 6.14 12.44
N ARG A 130 -11.89 7.13 12.11
CA ARG A 130 -11.71 7.99 10.92
C ARG A 130 -10.35 8.70 10.88
N THR A 131 -9.71 8.87 12.03
CA THR A 131 -8.37 9.50 12.16
C THR A 131 -7.21 8.51 12.08
N LYS A 132 -7.49 7.22 11.82
CA LYS A 132 -6.49 6.14 11.76
C LYS A 132 -6.54 5.37 10.44
N VAL A 133 -6.89 6.04 9.35
CA VAL A 133 -6.94 5.46 8.01
C VAL A 133 -5.66 5.78 7.26
N GLY A 134 -4.85 4.76 6.97
CA GLY A 134 -3.62 4.87 6.19
C GLY A 134 -3.77 4.38 4.77
N ILE A 135 -2.73 4.62 3.97
CA ILE A 135 -2.60 4.09 2.61
C ILE A 135 -1.32 3.26 2.49
N MET A 136 -1.39 2.18 1.75
CA MET A 136 -0.25 1.31 1.42
C MET A 136 -0.15 1.14 -0.09
N GLY A 137 1.07 1.10 -0.61
CA GLY A 137 1.23 0.84 -2.04
C GLY A 137 2.57 0.23 -2.40
N PHE A 138 2.57 -0.46 -3.55
CA PHE A 138 3.70 -1.22 -4.07
C PHE A 138 4.06 -0.73 -5.47
N SER A 139 5.34 -0.51 -5.78
CA SER A 139 5.77 -0.13 -7.13
C SER A 139 4.97 1.07 -7.69
N ALA A 140 4.28 0.93 -8.82
CA ALA A 140 3.36 1.95 -9.34
C ALA A 140 2.19 2.26 -8.38
N GLY A 141 1.68 1.27 -7.63
CA GLY A 141 0.72 1.50 -6.54
C GLY A 141 1.33 2.26 -5.37
N GLY A 142 2.65 2.15 -5.16
CA GLY A 142 3.42 2.98 -4.23
C GLY A 142 3.49 4.43 -4.70
N HIS A 143 3.60 4.65 -6.02
CA HIS A 143 3.44 5.98 -6.61
C HIS A 143 2.05 6.54 -6.33
N LEU A 144 1.00 5.78 -6.62
CA LEU A 144 -0.38 6.19 -6.34
C LEU A 144 -0.56 6.51 -4.85
N ALA A 145 -0.08 5.66 -3.95
CA ALA A 145 -0.20 5.88 -2.51
C ALA A 145 0.52 7.15 -2.04
N SER A 146 1.74 7.41 -2.53
CA SER A 146 2.47 8.64 -2.22
C SER A 146 1.86 9.88 -2.88
N THR A 147 1.23 9.75 -4.06
CA THR A 147 0.44 10.84 -4.67
C THR A 147 -0.73 11.22 -3.77
N ILE A 148 -1.50 10.24 -3.28
CA ILE A 148 -2.60 10.50 -2.34
C ILE A 148 -2.06 11.14 -1.05
N ALA A 149 -0.92 10.69 -0.54
CA ALA A 149 -0.32 11.22 0.68
C ALA A 149 0.17 12.67 0.57
N THR A 150 0.55 13.12 -0.64
CA THR A 150 1.10 14.45 -0.86
C THR A 150 0.12 15.46 -1.44
N HIS A 151 -0.92 15.00 -2.16
CA HIS A 151 -1.85 15.88 -2.87
C HIS A 151 -3.26 15.93 -2.26
N SER A 152 -3.72 14.83 -1.63
CA SER A 152 -5.09 14.77 -1.15
C SER A 152 -5.28 15.53 0.17
N THR A 153 -6.47 16.10 0.36
CA THR A 153 -6.83 16.86 1.55
C THR A 153 -8.15 16.39 2.14
N GLY A 154 -8.47 16.81 3.36
CA GLY A 154 -9.73 16.51 4.03
C GLY A 154 -9.98 15.00 4.17
N ASP A 155 -11.19 14.56 3.81
CA ASP A 155 -11.61 13.16 3.95
C ASP A 155 -10.88 12.17 2.99
N ALA A 156 -10.13 12.68 2.01
CA ALA A 156 -9.30 11.86 1.12
C ALA A 156 -7.86 11.68 1.62
N ALA A 157 -7.36 12.58 2.47
CA ALA A 157 -5.97 12.52 2.96
C ALA A 157 -5.76 11.34 3.94
N PRO A 158 -4.74 10.49 3.75
CA PRO A 158 -4.44 9.41 4.70
C PRO A 158 -3.77 9.95 5.97
N ASN A 159 -3.83 9.19 7.05
CA ASN A 159 -3.19 9.54 8.32
C ASN A 159 -1.76 8.98 8.45
N PHE A 160 -1.42 7.98 7.67
CA PHE A 160 -0.08 7.39 7.53
C PHE A 160 0.05 6.69 6.18
N GLN A 161 1.29 6.41 5.76
CA GLN A 161 1.57 5.74 4.50
C GLN A 161 2.61 4.62 4.66
N ILE A 162 2.46 3.54 3.89
CA ILE A 162 3.36 2.39 3.83
C ILE A 162 3.74 2.16 2.37
N LEU A 163 5.01 2.24 2.04
CA LEU A 163 5.49 2.23 0.65
C LEU A 163 6.52 1.11 0.46
N PHE A 164 6.22 0.19 -0.44
CA PHE A 164 7.12 -0.91 -0.80
C PHE A 164 7.70 -0.68 -2.19
N TYR A 165 9.01 -0.62 -2.29
CA TYR A 165 9.75 -0.37 -3.55
C TYR A 165 9.01 0.60 -4.48
N PRO A 166 8.56 1.77 -3.96
CA PRO A 166 7.66 2.64 -4.68
C PRO A 166 8.36 3.32 -5.86
N VAL A 167 7.64 3.46 -6.97
CA VAL A 167 7.92 4.57 -7.88
C VAL A 167 7.54 5.86 -7.14
N ILE A 168 8.37 6.87 -7.21
CA ILE A 168 8.16 8.16 -6.53
C ILE A 168 8.26 9.32 -7.51
N THR A 169 9.39 9.39 -8.20
CA THR A 169 9.65 10.46 -9.17
C THR A 169 9.12 10.11 -10.55
N MET A 170 8.79 11.14 -11.32
CA MET A 170 8.56 11.04 -12.76
C MET A 170 9.74 11.59 -13.57
N ASP A 171 10.89 11.90 -12.91
CA ASP A 171 12.11 12.27 -13.61
C ASP A 171 12.61 11.10 -14.48
N PRO A 172 12.71 11.26 -15.81
CA PRO A 172 13.10 10.19 -16.72
C PRO A 172 14.48 9.59 -16.44
N SER A 173 15.33 10.27 -15.67
CA SER A 173 16.70 9.81 -15.39
C SER A 173 16.76 8.61 -14.44
N PHE A 174 15.76 8.43 -13.56
CA PHE A 174 15.74 7.32 -12.59
C PHE A 174 14.34 6.82 -12.19
N THR A 175 13.28 7.27 -12.88
CA THR A 175 11.93 6.69 -12.71
C THR A 175 11.82 5.31 -13.35
N HIS A 176 10.75 4.59 -13.02
CA HIS A 176 10.32 3.43 -13.81
C HIS A 176 9.60 3.90 -15.07
N LYS A 177 10.27 3.82 -16.22
CA LYS A 177 9.76 4.33 -17.51
C LYS A 177 8.35 3.86 -17.86
N GLY A 178 8.04 2.56 -17.64
CA GLY A 178 6.71 2.03 -17.92
C GLY A 178 5.62 2.71 -17.09
N SER A 179 5.86 2.93 -15.80
CA SER A 179 4.90 3.65 -14.92
C SER A 179 4.74 5.11 -15.36
N HIS A 180 5.82 5.78 -15.72
CA HIS A 180 5.80 7.15 -16.23
C HIS A 180 4.92 7.27 -17.48
N ASP A 181 5.21 6.46 -18.51
CA ASP A 181 4.51 6.53 -19.80
C ASP A 181 3.02 6.17 -19.68
N ASN A 182 2.70 5.14 -18.88
CA ASN A 182 1.31 4.70 -18.66
C ASN A 182 0.50 5.71 -17.86
N LEU A 183 1.13 6.33 -16.84
CA LEU A 183 0.44 7.31 -16.00
C LEU A 183 0.20 8.63 -16.72
N LEU A 184 1.28 9.19 -17.29
CA LEU A 184 1.26 10.55 -17.86
C LEU A 184 0.81 10.56 -19.32
N GLY A 185 0.94 9.44 -20.05
CA GLY A 185 0.82 9.43 -21.51
C GLY A 185 2.10 9.89 -22.18
N THR A 186 2.17 9.74 -23.51
CA THR A 186 3.36 10.11 -24.28
C THR A 186 3.12 11.17 -25.35
N ASP A 187 1.86 11.55 -25.55
CA ASP A 187 1.45 12.51 -26.59
C ASP A 187 1.23 13.92 -25.99
N HIS A 188 2.31 14.49 -25.45
CA HIS A 188 2.30 15.83 -24.87
C HIS A 188 3.40 16.71 -25.49
N SER A 189 3.20 18.01 -25.50
CA SER A 189 4.28 18.95 -25.77
C SER A 189 5.37 18.83 -24.71
N LYS A 190 6.62 19.14 -25.05
CA LYS A 190 7.74 19.11 -24.08
C LYS A 190 7.46 19.95 -22.83
N LYS A 191 6.78 21.08 -22.96
CA LYS A 191 6.43 21.95 -21.85
C LYS A 191 5.40 21.29 -20.93
N GLU A 192 4.38 20.66 -21.50
CA GLU A 192 3.33 19.98 -20.75
C GLU A 192 3.88 18.73 -20.05
N MET A 193 4.66 17.90 -20.75
CA MET A 193 5.30 16.73 -20.15
C MET A 193 6.16 17.13 -18.94
N LYS A 194 7.00 18.16 -19.07
CA LYS A 194 7.83 18.63 -17.95
C LYS A 194 6.96 19.10 -16.74
N ARG A 195 5.79 19.69 -17.00
CA ARG A 195 4.85 20.07 -15.95
C ARG A 195 4.29 18.82 -15.25
N LEU A 196 3.82 17.84 -16.03
CA LEU A 196 3.28 16.58 -15.50
C LEU A 196 4.34 15.79 -14.72
N GLU A 197 5.57 15.70 -15.24
CA GLU A 197 6.70 15.09 -14.52
C GLU A 197 6.93 15.77 -13.17
N SER A 198 6.91 17.10 -13.13
CA SER A 198 7.05 17.84 -11.88
C SER A 198 5.88 17.65 -10.94
N ASP A 199 4.65 17.72 -11.43
CA ASP A 199 3.43 17.62 -10.63
C ASP A 199 3.29 16.21 -10.00
N TYR A 200 3.71 15.17 -10.71
CA TYR A 200 3.62 13.78 -10.25
C TYR A 200 4.94 13.17 -9.74
N SER A 201 6.00 13.97 -9.60
CA SER A 201 7.17 13.59 -8.81
C SER A 201 6.88 13.86 -7.33
N ASN A 202 6.49 12.80 -6.61
CA ASN A 202 5.95 12.93 -5.25
C ASN A 202 7.00 13.39 -4.23
N ASP A 203 8.28 13.17 -4.48
CA ASP A 203 9.37 13.76 -3.69
C ASP A 203 9.37 15.29 -3.75
N LEU A 204 8.98 15.89 -4.88
CA LEU A 204 8.84 17.35 -5.02
C LEU A 204 7.58 17.91 -4.36
N GLN A 205 6.62 17.06 -3.97
CA GLN A 205 5.32 17.44 -3.41
C GLN A 205 5.24 17.28 -1.89
N VAL A 206 6.29 16.75 -1.26
CA VAL A 206 6.35 16.59 0.20
C VAL A 206 6.27 17.95 0.88
N ASN A 207 5.47 18.03 1.92
CA ASN A 207 5.32 19.21 2.76
C ASN A 207 5.05 18.80 4.21
N ARG A 208 4.92 19.75 5.13
CA ARG A 208 4.73 19.49 6.56
C ARG A 208 3.42 18.78 6.92
N THR A 209 2.45 18.73 6.03
CA THR A 209 1.18 18.03 6.22
C THR A 209 1.20 16.61 5.65
N THR A 210 2.26 16.24 4.92
CA THR A 210 2.46 14.87 4.43
C THR A 210 2.50 13.90 5.62
N PRO A 211 1.71 12.81 5.60
CA PRO A 211 1.63 11.91 6.74
C PRO A 211 2.91 11.07 6.91
N ARG A 212 3.13 10.61 8.15
CA ARG A 212 4.26 9.71 8.49
C ARG A 212 4.36 8.52 7.56
N ALA A 213 5.58 8.05 7.30
CA ALA A 213 5.85 7.03 6.30
C ALA A 213 6.67 5.84 6.84
N PHE A 214 6.34 4.63 6.38
CA PHE A 214 7.20 3.46 6.38
C PHE A 214 7.58 3.16 4.93
N ILE A 215 8.88 3.00 4.64
CA ILE A 215 9.41 2.76 3.29
C ILE A 215 10.30 1.52 3.33
N ALA A 216 10.07 0.55 2.45
CA ALA A 216 10.88 -0.67 2.35
C ALA A 216 11.31 -0.91 0.90
N LEU A 217 12.61 -1.09 0.69
CA LEU A 217 13.29 -1.16 -0.61
C LEU A 217 14.23 -2.36 -0.68
N SER A 218 14.62 -2.76 -1.89
CA SER A 218 15.81 -3.61 -2.15
C SER A 218 16.89 -2.79 -2.87
N ASP A 219 18.13 -2.90 -2.41
CA ASP A 219 19.27 -2.19 -3.01
C ASP A 219 19.57 -2.66 -4.45
N ASP A 220 19.30 -3.93 -4.72
CA ASP A 220 19.49 -4.58 -6.02
C ASP A 220 18.30 -4.46 -6.99
N ASP A 221 17.30 -3.62 -6.69
CA ASP A 221 16.13 -3.43 -7.55
C ASP A 221 16.54 -2.77 -8.89
N LYS A 222 16.33 -3.52 -9.99
CA LYS A 222 16.66 -3.06 -11.36
C LYS A 222 15.46 -2.48 -12.10
N ALA A 223 14.25 -2.66 -11.58
CA ALA A 223 13.03 -2.12 -12.19
C ALA A 223 12.71 -0.72 -11.68
N VAL A 224 12.72 -0.55 -10.35
CA VAL A 224 12.54 0.75 -9.69
C VAL A 224 13.77 1.02 -8.83
N PRO A 225 14.73 1.84 -9.28
CA PRO A 225 15.92 2.13 -8.49
C PRO A 225 15.58 2.60 -7.08
N ALA A 226 16.32 2.09 -6.08
CA ALA A 226 16.14 2.46 -4.67
C ALA A 226 16.21 3.98 -4.42
N ALA A 227 16.85 4.71 -5.35
CA ALA A 227 16.88 6.17 -5.37
C ALA A 227 15.49 6.83 -5.30
N ASN A 228 14.43 6.17 -5.82
CA ASN A 228 13.05 6.65 -5.69
C ASN A 228 12.63 6.79 -4.23
N GLY A 229 12.72 5.73 -3.45
CA GLY A 229 12.34 5.77 -2.04
C GLY A 229 13.30 6.61 -1.21
N PHE A 230 14.57 6.66 -1.59
CA PHE A 230 15.56 7.46 -0.89
C PHE A 230 15.32 8.97 -1.08
N SER A 231 15.02 9.45 -2.31
CA SER A 231 14.68 10.85 -2.55
C SER A 231 13.44 11.28 -1.76
N TYR A 232 12.42 10.41 -1.69
CA TYR A 232 11.22 10.68 -0.92
C TYR A 232 11.50 10.81 0.59
N TYR A 233 12.27 9.86 1.15
CA TYR A 233 12.67 9.90 2.56
C TYR A 233 13.46 11.19 2.88
N GLU A 234 14.38 11.60 2.00
CA GLU A 234 15.15 12.85 2.17
C GLU A 234 14.22 14.07 2.28
N GLN A 235 13.18 14.14 1.46
CA GLN A 235 12.22 15.24 1.50
C GLN A 235 11.32 15.15 2.75
N LEU A 236 10.88 13.95 3.15
CA LEU A 236 10.15 13.78 4.41
C LEU A 236 10.99 14.30 5.59
N TYR A 237 12.26 13.94 5.65
CA TYR A 237 13.19 14.42 6.67
C TYR A 237 13.35 15.95 6.66
N LYS A 238 13.53 16.57 5.49
CA LYS A 238 13.64 18.03 5.34
C LYS A 238 12.39 18.80 5.79
N HIS A 239 11.23 18.15 5.76
CA HIS A 239 9.95 18.75 6.16
C HIS A 239 9.50 18.36 7.56
N ASP A 240 10.38 17.75 8.37
CA ASP A 240 10.09 17.28 9.73
C ASP A 240 8.94 16.24 9.80
N VAL A 241 8.74 15.46 8.73
CA VAL A 241 7.76 14.38 8.68
C VAL A 241 8.38 13.10 9.23
N PRO A 242 7.80 12.47 10.27
CA PRO A 242 8.34 11.21 10.82
C PRO A 242 8.32 10.10 9.76
N ALA A 243 9.48 9.49 9.50
CA ALA A 243 9.59 8.42 8.51
C ALA A 243 10.61 7.36 8.94
N SER A 244 10.36 6.13 8.54
CA SER A 244 11.28 4.99 8.68
C SER A 244 11.57 4.42 7.29
N ILE A 245 12.85 4.24 6.96
CA ILE A 245 13.28 3.65 5.69
C ILE A 245 14.14 2.42 5.96
N HIS A 246 13.85 1.34 5.26
CA HIS A 246 14.53 0.05 5.33
C HIS A 246 14.99 -0.34 3.93
N ILE A 247 16.29 -0.51 3.75
CA ILE A 247 16.89 -0.90 2.48
C ILE A 247 17.54 -2.25 2.67
N TYR A 248 16.95 -3.31 2.08
CA TYR A 248 17.46 -4.67 2.15
C TYR A 248 18.52 -4.89 1.07
N PRO A 249 19.61 -5.60 1.37
CA PRO A 249 20.72 -5.79 0.42
C PRO A 249 20.33 -6.44 -0.90
N SER A 250 19.27 -7.26 -0.89
CA SER A 250 18.80 -8.00 -2.06
C SER A 250 17.31 -8.31 -1.97
N GLY A 251 16.72 -8.70 -3.10
CA GLY A 251 15.29 -9.05 -3.20
C GLY A 251 14.73 -8.64 -4.56
N GLY A 252 15.42 -7.75 -5.26
CA GLY A 252 14.94 -7.20 -6.53
C GLY A 252 13.62 -6.47 -6.35
N HIS A 253 12.75 -6.58 -7.35
CA HIS A 253 11.47 -5.90 -7.39
C HIS A 253 10.28 -6.85 -7.19
N GLY A 254 9.18 -6.36 -6.61
CA GLY A 254 7.88 -7.05 -6.63
C GLY A 254 7.76 -8.23 -5.66
N TRP A 255 8.49 -8.23 -4.54
CA TRP A 255 8.42 -9.33 -3.58
C TRP A 255 7.11 -9.33 -2.75
N GLY A 256 6.47 -8.18 -2.49
CA GLY A 256 5.20 -8.10 -1.76
C GLY A 256 5.17 -8.91 -0.47
N TYR A 257 4.12 -9.73 -0.28
CA TYR A 257 3.99 -10.61 0.90
C TYR A 257 4.69 -11.98 0.74
N ARG A 258 5.47 -12.18 -0.30
CA ARG A 258 6.06 -13.51 -0.56
C ARG A 258 7.06 -13.91 0.52
N GLU A 259 6.86 -15.07 1.14
CA GLU A 259 7.79 -15.67 2.11
C GLU A 259 9.14 -16.06 1.47
N SER A 260 9.20 -16.14 0.14
CA SER A 260 10.45 -16.35 -0.60
C SER A 260 11.37 -15.11 -0.61
N PHE A 261 10.90 -13.94 -0.20
CA PHE A 261 11.75 -12.78 0.03
C PHE A 261 12.64 -13.04 1.25
N ALA A 262 13.95 -12.99 1.07
CA ALA A 262 14.92 -13.38 2.09
C ALA A 262 14.76 -12.61 3.41
N TYR A 263 14.27 -11.40 3.36
CA TYR A 263 14.06 -10.52 4.53
C TYR A 263 12.58 -10.40 4.93
N HIS A 264 11.71 -11.33 4.49
CA HIS A 264 10.28 -11.27 4.74
C HIS A 264 9.95 -11.08 6.23
N TYR A 265 10.47 -11.96 7.11
CA TYR A 265 10.16 -11.88 8.54
C TYR A 265 10.75 -10.65 9.22
N GLN A 266 11.94 -10.19 8.79
CA GLN A 266 12.52 -8.95 9.28
C GLN A 266 11.65 -7.75 8.91
N MET A 267 11.25 -7.64 7.65
CA MET A 267 10.38 -6.58 7.14
C MET A 267 9.03 -6.55 7.87
N ILE A 268 8.40 -7.72 8.07
CA ILE A 268 7.15 -7.85 8.83
C ILE A 268 7.32 -7.38 10.27
N PHE A 269 8.43 -7.75 10.93
CA PHE A 269 8.71 -7.34 12.30
C PHE A 269 8.92 -5.81 12.41
N GLU A 270 9.70 -5.23 11.51
CA GLU A 270 9.98 -3.79 11.45
C GLU A 270 8.70 -2.97 11.19
N MET A 271 7.87 -3.40 10.22
CA MET A 271 6.61 -2.74 9.92
C MET A 271 5.60 -2.85 11.08
N LYS A 272 5.54 -4.01 11.75
CA LYS A 272 4.70 -4.18 12.93
C LYS A 272 5.13 -3.22 14.03
N GLY A 273 6.42 -3.17 14.37
CA GLY A 273 6.95 -2.25 15.37
C GLY A 273 6.67 -0.78 15.03
N TRP A 274 6.78 -0.43 13.75
CA TRP A 274 6.44 0.92 13.29
C TRP A 274 4.94 1.21 13.47
N LEU A 275 4.05 0.29 13.10
CA LEU A 275 2.60 0.44 13.30
C LEU A 275 2.21 0.57 14.78
N GLU A 276 2.95 -0.05 15.69
CA GLU A 276 2.73 0.02 17.15
C GLU A 276 3.27 1.31 17.77
N SER A 277 4.08 2.10 17.06
CA SER A 277 4.78 3.28 17.62
C SER A 277 3.93 4.55 17.67
N PHE A 278 2.66 4.57 17.19
CA PHE A 278 1.79 5.74 17.18
C PHE A 278 0.30 5.41 17.30
#